data_e38d19d4c2d3a0d313c1fdea45ac0364
#
_entry.id   e38d19d4c2d3a0d313c1fdea45ac0364
#
_cell.length_a   1.000
_cell.length_b   1.000
_cell.length_c   1.000
_cell.angle_alpha   90.00
_cell.angle_beta   90.00
_cell.angle_gamma   90.00
#
_symmetry.space_group_name_H-M   'P 1'
#
loop_
_entity.id
_entity.type
_entity.pdbx_description
1 polymer ?
#
loop_
_entity_poly.entity_id
_entity_poly.type
_entity_poly.pdbx_seq_one_letter_code
_entity_poly.pdbx_strand_id
1 'polypeptide(L)'
;MDSMKRWRKTKDGWLAPSVEQKIESHLKVIRCVHKLLPVAKTTIEVAQFDAQKIKNPDINGKEYQQGEQMGFWNVREYVLARDGHRCVHCNGKRKDPILNVHHLESRKTGGNSPSNLVTLCETCHKAYH
;
A
#
# COMPACT_ATOMS: atom_id res chain seq x y z
N MET A 1 -24.96 19.94 -19.10
CA MET A 1 -24.63 20.85 -18.00
C MET A 1 -23.36 20.34 -17.34
N ASP A 2 -22.26 20.97 -17.73
CA ASP A 2 -20.90 20.57 -17.37
C ASP A 2 -20.58 21.02 -15.95
N SER A 3 -20.53 20.10 -15.01
CA SER A 3 -20.08 20.37 -13.65
C SER A 3 -18.55 20.32 -13.66
N MET A 4 -17.91 21.38 -14.14
CA MET A 4 -16.48 21.60 -13.95
C MET A 4 -16.20 21.65 -12.45
N LYS A 5 -15.70 20.54 -11.89
CA LYS A 5 -15.11 20.53 -10.55
C LYS A 5 -13.92 21.50 -10.56
N ARG A 6 -14.17 22.66 -9.97
CA ARG A 6 -13.15 23.70 -9.75
C ARG A 6 -12.07 23.14 -8.84
N TRP A 7 -10.98 22.67 -9.42
CA TRP A 7 -9.78 22.29 -8.68
C TRP A 7 -9.25 23.54 -7.97
N ARG A 8 -9.47 23.62 -6.67
CA ARG A 8 -8.83 24.66 -5.86
C ARG A 8 -7.33 24.39 -5.90
N LYS A 9 -6.54 25.32 -6.45
CA LYS A 9 -5.10 25.33 -6.28
C LYS A 9 -4.81 25.30 -4.79
N THR A 10 -4.23 24.22 -4.29
CA THR A 10 -3.74 24.14 -2.92
C THR A 10 -2.58 25.12 -2.79
N LYS A 11 -2.55 25.86 -1.68
CA LYS A 11 -1.45 26.78 -1.37
C LYS A 11 -0.17 25.97 -1.20
N ASP A 12 0.96 26.54 -1.61
CA ASP A 12 2.27 25.93 -1.35
C ASP A 12 2.41 25.66 0.16
N GLY A 13 2.86 24.46 0.49
CA GLY A 13 2.98 24.00 1.88
C GLY A 13 1.67 23.48 2.50
N TRP A 14 0.58 23.38 1.73
CA TRP A 14 -0.66 22.81 2.27
C TRP A 14 -0.50 21.31 2.52
N LEU A 15 -0.80 20.88 3.74
CA LEU A 15 -0.87 19.49 4.14
C LEU A 15 -2.32 19.09 4.38
N ALA A 16 -2.67 17.84 4.06
CA ALA A 16 -3.97 17.30 4.43
C ALA A 16 -4.10 17.29 5.97
N PRO A 17 -5.26 17.62 6.55
CA PRO A 17 -5.46 17.67 8.00
C PRO A 17 -5.05 16.38 8.72
N SER A 18 -5.25 15.22 8.09
CA SER A 18 -4.80 13.92 8.63
C SER A 18 -3.28 13.78 8.71
N VAL A 19 -2.54 14.38 7.76
CA VAL A 19 -1.07 14.39 7.76
C VAL A 19 -0.57 15.37 8.82
N GLU A 20 -1.17 16.55 8.89
CA GLU A 20 -0.87 17.57 9.89
C GLU A 20 -1.05 17.04 11.31
N GLN A 21 -2.15 16.33 11.57
CA GLN A 21 -2.44 15.69 12.86
C GLN A 21 -1.38 14.61 13.21
N LYS A 22 -0.93 13.83 12.24
CA LYS A 22 0.13 12.83 12.47
C LYS A 22 1.45 13.51 12.85
N ILE A 23 1.85 14.54 12.13
CA ILE A 23 3.06 15.31 12.43
C ILE A 23 2.98 15.90 13.83
N GLU A 24 1.87 16.56 14.17
CA GLU A 24 1.69 17.17 15.50
C GLU A 24 1.72 16.14 16.64
N SER A 25 1.17 14.94 16.41
CA SER A 25 1.24 13.84 17.37
C SER A 25 2.69 13.44 17.67
N HIS A 26 3.53 13.31 16.66
CA HIS A 26 4.95 13.00 16.84
C HIS A 26 5.70 14.14 17.54
N LEU A 27 5.45 15.38 17.14
CA LEU A 27 6.05 16.54 17.77
C LEU A 27 5.66 16.68 19.24
N LYS A 28 4.41 16.34 19.59
CA LYS A 28 3.95 16.32 20.98
C LYS A 28 4.72 15.32 21.84
N VAL A 29 4.98 14.13 21.33
CA VAL A 29 5.79 13.12 22.04
C VAL A 29 7.22 13.62 22.24
N ILE A 30 7.85 14.14 21.19
CA ILE A 30 9.21 14.68 21.25
C ILE A 30 9.29 15.81 22.29
N ARG A 31 8.37 16.76 22.25
CA ARG A 31 8.30 17.87 23.23
C ARG A 31 8.11 17.36 24.66
N CYS A 32 7.31 16.32 24.86
CA CYS A 32 7.12 15.71 26.17
C CYS A 32 8.42 15.10 26.70
N VAL A 33 9.14 14.34 25.88
CA VAL A 33 10.43 13.75 26.25
C VAL A 33 11.45 14.81 26.61
N HIS A 34 11.55 15.89 25.82
CA HIS A 34 12.46 17.01 26.10
C HIS A 34 12.14 17.77 27.39
N LYS A 35 10.88 17.74 27.85
CA LYS A 35 10.50 18.32 29.15
C LYS A 35 10.89 17.46 30.34
N LEU A 36 10.91 16.14 30.14
CA LEU A 36 11.13 15.18 31.22
C LEU A 36 12.59 14.80 31.37
N LEU A 37 13.36 14.83 30.30
CA LEU A 37 14.74 14.35 30.24
C LEU A 37 15.67 15.42 29.65
N PRO A 38 16.93 15.50 30.13
CA PRO A 38 17.96 16.36 29.53
C PRO A 38 18.45 15.76 28.22
N VAL A 39 17.72 16.00 27.13
CA VAL A 39 18.04 15.47 25.80
C VAL A 39 19.00 16.41 25.09
N ALA A 40 20.23 15.97 24.84
CA ALA A 40 21.24 16.74 24.12
C ALA A 40 21.08 16.66 22.58
N LYS A 41 20.52 15.54 22.06
CA LYS A 41 20.33 15.33 20.62
C LYS A 41 19.14 14.41 20.37
N THR A 42 18.31 14.77 19.41
CA THR A 42 17.21 13.91 18.91
C THR A 42 17.51 13.54 17.47
N THR A 43 17.51 12.24 17.18
CA THR A 43 17.64 11.72 15.82
C THR A 43 16.28 11.12 15.41
N ILE A 44 15.73 11.60 14.31
CA ILE A 44 14.46 11.12 13.76
C ILE A 44 14.79 10.36 12.49
N GLU A 45 14.43 9.08 12.45
CA GLU A 45 14.47 8.31 11.22
C GLU A 45 13.25 8.67 10.37
N VAL A 46 13.51 9.30 9.23
CA VAL A 46 12.47 9.59 8.23
C VAL A 46 12.55 8.50 7.17
N ALA A 47 11.80 7.43 7.37
CA ALA A 47 11.63 6.40 6.37
C ALA A 47 10.65 6.90 5.30
N GLN A 48 11.16 7.30 4.15
CA GLN A 48 10.35 7.52 2.95
C GLN A 48 10.15 6.16 2.26
N PHE A 49 9.20 5.38 2.74
CA PHE A 49 8.75 4.19 2.02
C PHE A 49 7.83 4.58 0.88
N ASP A 50 8.40 5.10 -0.18
CA ASP A 50 7.73 5.26 -1.44
C ASP A 50 8.03 4.05 -2.31
N ALA A 51 7.20 3.02 -2.20
CA ALA A 51 7.36 1.78 -2.95
C ALA A 51 7.30 2.02 -4.47
N GLN A 52 6.56 3.02 -4.93
CA GLN A 52 6.48 3.37 -6.34
C GLN A 52 7.78 4.04 -6.80
N LYS A 53 8.35 4.93 -5.98
CA LYS A 53 9.63 5.58 -6.26
C LYS A 53 10.82 4.64 -6.19
N ILE A 54 10.75 3.61 -5.33
CA ILE A 54 11.77 2.54 -5.30
C ILE A 54 11.75 1.73 -6.61
N LYS A 55 10.57 1.45 -7.16
CA LYS A 55 10.42 0.75 -8.44
C LYS A 55 10.77 1.62 -9.64
N ASN A 56 10.41 2.89 -9.59
CA ASN A 56 10.68 3.87 -10.64
C ASN A 56 11.14 5.19 -10.01
N PRO A 57 12.48 5.46 -9.95
CA PRO A 57 13.04 6.67 -9.34
C PRO A 57 12.54 7.98 -9.96
N ASP A 58 12.16 7.96 -11.23
CA ASP A 58 11.75 9.14 -12.00
C ASP A 58 10.25 9.44 -11.90
N ILE A 59 9.49 8.64 -11.13
CA ILE A 59 8.04 8.80 -10.99
C ILE A 59 7.68 10.19 -10.44
N ASN A 60 6.76 10.90 -11.11
CA ASN A 60 6.33 12.24 -10.76
C ASN A 60 4.82 12.44 -10.84
N GLY A 61 4.27 13.26 -9.94
CA GLY A 61 2.93 13.82 -10.00
C GLY A 61 1.83 12.82 -10.38
N LYS A 62 1.31 12.93 -11.60
CA LYS A 62 0.19 12.10 -12.08
C LYS A 62 0.51 10.61 -12.20
N GLU A 63 1.78 10.26 -12.40
CA GLU A 63 2.20 8.86 -12.54
C GLU A 63 2.01 8.07 -11.25
N TYR A 64 2.05 8.74 -10.08
CA TYR A 64 1.69 8.13 -8.80
C TYR A 64 0.23 7.64 -8.76
N GLN A 65 -0.66 8.27 -9.54
CA GLN A 65 -2.06 7.88 -9.63
C GLN A 65 -2.28 6.75 -10.65
N GLN A 66 -1.27 6.46 -11.47
CA GLN A 66 -1.27 5.44 -12.52
C GLN A 66 -0.50 4.18 -12.10
N GLY A 67 -0.54 3.85 -10.81
CA GLY A 67 0.11 2.65 -10.28
C GLY A 67 -0.41 1.36 -10.91
N GLU A 68 0.30 0.26 -10.70
CA GLU A 68 0.01 -1.08 -11.26
C GLU A 68 -1.43 -1.57 -11.03
N GLN A 69 -2.10 -1.04 -10.01
CA GLN A 69 -3.49 -1.40 -9.68
C GLN A 69 -4.53 -0.51 -10.37
N MET A 70 -4.09 0.46 -11.18
CA MET A 70 -4.99 1.33 -11.91
C MET A 70 -5.84 0.53 -12.90
N GLY A 71 -7.15 0.78 -12.89
CA GLY A 71 -8.10 0.08 -13.76
C GLY A 71 -8.67 -1.20 -13.17
N PHE A 72 -8.17 -1.66 -12.02
CA PHE A 72 -8.74 -2.79 -11.31
C PHE A 72 -9.71 -2.33 -10.21
N TRP A 73 -10.82 -3.04 -10.08
CA TRP A 73 -11.85 -2.74 -9.09
C TRP A 73 -11.33 -2.83 -7.65
N ASN A 74 -10.47 -3.81 -7.39
CA ASN A 74 -9.86 -4.04 -6.09
C ASN A 74 -8.55 -4.83 -6.22
N VAL A 75 -7.84 -4.96 -5.09
CA VAL A 75 -6.56 -5.70 -5.02
C VAL A 75 -6.70 -7.17 -5.44
N ARG A 76 -7.86 -7.81 -5.16
CA ARG A 76 -8.12 -9.19 -5.57
C ARG A 76 -8.11 -9.34 -7.08
N GLU A 77 -8.83 -8.48 -7.80
CA GLU A 77 -8.87 -8.48 -9.26
C GLU A 77 -7.49 -8.23 -9.87
N TYR A 78 -6.74 -7.29 -9.30
CA TYR A 78 -5.37 -7.04 -9.70
C TYR A 78 -4.49 -8.29 -9.54
N VAL A 79 -4.53 -8.96 -8.38
CA VAL A 79 -3.72 -10.16 -8.11
C VAL A 79 -4.10 -11.31 -9.04
N LEU A 80 -5.40 -11.53 -9.28
CA LEU A 80 -5.87 -12.54 -10.24
C LEU A 80 -5.35 -12.25 -11.65
N ALA A 81 -5.42 -11.01 -12.10
CA ALA A 81 -4.92 -10.59 -13.42
C ALA A 81 -3.39 -10.72 -13.52
N ARG A 82 -2.65 -10.26 -12.49
CA ARG A 82 -1.19 -10.39 -12.40
C ARG A 82 -0.73 -11.84 -12.54
N ASP A 83 -1.42 -12.75 -11.87
CA ASP A 83 -1.12 -14.17 -11.85
C ASP A 83 -1.73 -14.93 -13.06
N GLY A 84 -2.31 -14.18 -14.03
CA GLY A 84 -2.88 -14.73 -15.26
C GLY A 84 -4.08 -15.64 -15.05
N HIS A 85 -4.90 -15.36 -14.00
CA HIS A 85 -6.04 -16.18 -13.59
C HIS A 85 -5.69 -17.68 -13.46
N ARG A 86 -4.51 -17.98 -12.91
CA ARG A 86 -4.01 -19.33 -12.67
C ARG A 86 -3.47 -19.48 -11.26
N CYS A 87 -3.58 -20.71 -10.74
CA CYS A 87 -2.92 -21.06 -9.48
C CYS A 87 -1.40 -21.01 -9.65
N VAL A 88 -0.72 -20.16 -8.88
CA VAL A 88 0.73 -20.02 -8.91
C VAL A 88 1.44 -21.31 -8.49
N HIS A 89 0.88 -22.06 -7.53
CA HIS A 89 1.49 -23.28 -7.02
C HIS A 89 1.43 -24.45 -8.02
N CYS A 90 0.27 -24.78 -8.56
CA CYS A 90 0.13 -25.92 -9.50
C CYS A 90 0.19 -25.50 -10.97
N ASN A 91 0.31 -24.18 -11.24
CA ASN A 91 0.33 -23.58 -12.57
C ASN A 91 -0.83 -24.03 -13.48
N GLY A 92 -2.02 -24.15 -12.88
CA GLY A 92 -3.25 -24.56 -13.57
C GLY A 92 -3.36 -26.07 -13.84
N LYS A 93 -2.39 -26.90 -13.43
CA LYS A 93 -2.38 -28.35 -13.69
C LYS A 93 -3.60 -29.08 -13.10
N ARG A 94 -4.14 -28.60 -11.98
CA ARG A 94 -5.29 -29.23 -11.31
C ARG A 94 -6.64 -28.93 -11.95
N LYS A 95 -6.69 -28.00 -12.92
CA LYS A 95 -7.93 -27.60 -13.62
C LYS A 95 -9.10 -27.21 -12.70
N ASP A 96 -8.78 -26.79 -11.48
CA ASP A 96 -9.77 -26.36 -10.51
C ASP A 96 -10.31 -24.97 -10.93
N PRO A 97 -11.62 -24.82 -11.13
CA PRO A 97 -12.20 -23.57 -11.62
C PRO A 97 -12.24 -22.45 -10.56
N ILE A 98 -12.09 -22.81 -9.28
CA ILE A 98 -12.21 -21.87 -8.18
C ILE A 98 -10.81 -21.34 -7.82
N LEU A 99 -10.65 -20.02 -7.96
CA LEU A 99 -9.41 -19.32 -7.60
C LEU A 99 -9.64 -18.45 -6.36
N ASN A 100 -8.74 -18.60 -5.40
CA ASN A 100 -8.71 -17.84 -4.16
C ASN A 100 -7.43 -16.99 -4.11
N VAL A 101 -7.55 -15.79 -3.54
CA VAL A 101 -6.38 -14.97 -3.22
C VAL A 101 -5.98 -15.23 -1.77
N HIS A 102 -4.77 -15.76 -1.61
CA HIS A 102 -4.20 -16.20 -0.33
C HIS A 102 -3.15 -15.20 0.14
N HIS A 103 -3.08 -14.96 1.46
CA HIS A 103 -2.04 -14.16 2.09
C HIS A 103 -0.82 -15.05 2.37
N LEU A 104 0.36 -14.64 1.90
CA LEU A 104 1.63 -15.34 2.19
C LEU A 104 1.99 -15.19 3.67
N GLU A 105 1.91 -13.97 4.19
CA GLU A 105 1.98 -13.70 5.61
C GLU A 105 0.60 -13.35 6.15
N SER A 106 0.42 -13.50 7.46
CA SER A 106 -0.85 -13.17 8.09
C SER A 106 -1.28 -11.72 7.75
N ARG A 107 -2.59 -11.50 7.69
CA ARG A 107 -3.16 -10.17 7.45
C ARG A 107 -2.69 -9.11 8.47
N LYS A 108 -2.31 -9.56 9.68
CA LYS A 108 -1.84 -8.68 10.75
C LYS A 108 -0.40 -8.18 10.50
N THR A 109 0.43 -8.99 9.88
CA THR A 109 1.85 -8.70 9.62
C THR A 109 2.09 -8.17 8.23
N GLY A 110 1.60 -8.87 7.19
CA GLY A 110 1.82 -8.52 5.79
C GLY A 110 0.75 -7.62 5.15
N GLY A 111 -0.41 -7.45 5.82
CA GLY A 111 -1.51 -6.65 5.30
C GLY A 111 -2.07 -7.15 3.97
N ASN A 112 -2.79 -6.27 3.26
CA ASN A 112 -3.39 -6.54 1.95
C ASN A 112 -2.54 -6.01 0.78
N SER A 113 -1.23 -5.87 0.96
CA SER A 113 -0.38 -5.43 -0.15
C SER A 113 -0.35 -6.50 -1.25
N PRO A 114 -0.30 -6.13 -2.54
CA PRO A 114 -0.23 -7.10 -3.63
C PRO A 114 0.93 -8.08 -3.53
N SER A 115 2.06 -7.65 -2.95
CA SER A 115 3.24 -8.48 -2.72
C SER A 115 3.02 -9.59 -1.69
N ASN A 116 2.06 -9.39 -0.77
CA ASN A 116 1.68 -10.38 0.23
C ASN A 116 0.55 -11.31 -0.24
N LEU A 117 0.07 -11.15 -1.47
CA LEU A 117 -1.08 -11.86 -2.00
C LEU A 117 -0.68 -12.73 -3.20
N VAL A 118 -1.26 -13.92 -3.29
CA VAL A 118 -1.00 -14.88 -4.36
C VAL A 118 -2.27 -15.63 -4.74
N THR A 119 -2.41 -15.97 -6.03
CA THR A 119 -3.55 -16.72 -6.53
C THR A 119 -3.33 -18.22 -6.35
N LEU A 120 -4.22 -18.89 -5.63
CA LEU A 120 -4.24 -20.34 -5.46
C LEU A 120 -5.59 -20.92 -5.90
N CYS A 121 -5.59 -22.12 -6.49
CA CYS A 121 -6.82 -22.88 -6.68
C CYS A 121 -7.32 -23.41 -5.34
N GLU A 122 -8.61 -23.74 -5.24
CA GLU A 122 -9.22 -24.18 -3.99
C GLU A 122 -8.51 -25.39 -3.37
N THR A 123 -8.12 -26.35 -4.20
CA THR A 123 -7.39 -27.55 -3.74
C THR A 123 -6.02 -27.20 -3.15
N CYS A 124 -5.26 -26.32 -3.81
CA CYS A 124 -3.97 -25.86 -3.28
C CYS A 124 -4.15 -24.98 -2.05
N HIS A 125 -5.16 -24.11 -2.03
CA HIS A 125 -5.46 -23.26 -0.90
C HIS A 125 -5.75 -24.05 0.38
N LYS A 126 -6.58 -25.10 0.27
CA LYS A 126 -6.87 -26.02 1.39
C LYS A 126 -5.65 -26.78 1.90
N ALA A 127 -4.67 -27.03 1.04
CA ALA A 127 -3.44 -27.73 1.44
C ALA A 127 -2.47 -26.83 2.23
N TYR A 128 -2.66 -25.51 2.21
CA TYR A 128 -1.85 -24.55 2.98
C TYR A 128 -2.47 -24.19 4.34
N HIS A 129 -3.69 -24.61 4.61
CA HIS A 129 -4.39 -24.47 5.90
C HIS A 129 -4.40 -25.78 6.66
#